data_e83e96c37a92992a5ce121546b525219
#
_entry.id   e83e96c37a92992a5ce121546b525219
#
_cell.length_a   1.000
_cell.length_b   1.000
_cell.length_c   1.000
_cell.angle_alpha   90.00
_cell.angle_beta   90.00
_cell.angle_gamma   90.00
#
_symmetry.space_group_name_H-M   'P 1'
#
loop_
_entity.id
_entity.type
_entity.pdbx_description
1 polymer ?
#
loop_
_entity_poly.entity_id
_entity_poly.type
_entity_poly.pdbx_seq_one_letter_code
_entity_poly.pdbx_strand_id
1 'polypeptide(L)'
;MTSYHQSQNYVQNHVSHFQIGRNALREALKARSLIGLIREERGKGTFVRERSEFLIRPLLFGLEEECKLQALIEVRQLIEVELAGLAAERGGEPEIKSIALWLDRMDNLAQLERSNEYLTADIEFHFAIALAAHNALLSRYGTLTRNLIHKWFPSQDSFYPPGLQQGLGEHHEIFEAIRGGRSVEARRDMKRHLVGSANRLLATIRSGEERG
;
A
#
# COMPACT_ATOMS: atom_id res chain seq x y z
N MET A 1 -2.96 -24.75 12.10
CA MET A 1 -3.00 -25.97 11.26
C MET A 1 -4.45 -26.39 11.12
N THR A 2 -5.16 -25.89 10.12
CA THR A 2 -6.55 -26.29 9.84
C THR A 2 -6.68 -26.60 8.35
N SER A 3 -6.63 -27.83 8.12
CA SER A 3 -7.17 -28.77 7.11
C SER A 3 -7.32 -28.30 5.65
N TYR A 4 -6.36 -28.74 4.86
CA TYR A 4 -6.33 -28.74 3.38
C TYR A 4 -7.35 -29.65 2.69
N HIS A 5 -8.26 -30.31 3.40
CA HIS A 5 -9.18 -31.32 2.85
C HIS A 5 -10.60 -30.81 2.51
N GLN A 6 -10.92 -29.52 2.72
CA GLN A 6 -12.29 -29.04 2.50
C GLN A 6 -12.57 -28.52 1.08
N SER A 7 -11.58 -28.31 0.21
CA SER A 7 -11.79 -27.58 -1.05
C SER A 7 -12.44 -28.38 -2.19
N GLN A 8 -12.29 -29.69 -2.25
CA GLN A 8 -12.90 -30.48 -3.34
C GLN A 8 -14.39 -30.77 -3.14
N ASN A 9 -14.87 -30.86 -1.90
CA ASN A 9 -16.28 -31.06 -1.60
C ASN A 9 -17.10 -29.76 -1.62
N TYR A 10 -16.47 -28.59 -1.61
CA TYR A 10 -17.14 -27.30 -1.48
C TYR A 10 -18.06 -27.02 -2.68
N VAL A 11 -17.57 -27.17 -3.90
CA VAL A 11 -18.36 -26.94 -5.13
C VAL A 11 -19.52 -27.92 -5.25
N GLN A 12 -19.28 -29.22 -4.97
CA GLN A 12 -20.34 -30.24 -5.05
C GLN A 12 -21.44 -30.05 -4.00
N ASN A 13 -21.06 -29.71 -2.78
CA ASN A 13 -22.00 -29.45 -1.69
C ASN A 13 -22.84 -28.19 -1.94
N HIS A 14 -22.29 -27.15 -2.57
CA HIS A 14 -23.03 -25.93 -2.88
C HIS A 14 -23.98 -26.10 -4.06
N VAL A 15 -23.62 -26.88 -5.08
CA VAL A 15 -24.51 -27.24 -6.19
C VAL A 15 -25.76 -27.95 -5.68
N SER A 16 -25.63 -28.92 -4.78
CA SER A 16 -26.76 -29.63 -4.19
C SER A 16 -27.57 -28.79 -3.20
N HIS A 17 -26.89 -27.98 -2.40
CA HIS A 17 -27.53 -27.15 -1.37
C HIS A 17 -28.37 -26.00 -1.98
N PHE A 18 -27.86 -25.35 -3.03
CA PHE A 18 -28.57 -24.23 -3.68
C PHE A 18 -29.39 -24.66 -4.90
N GLN A 19 -29.43 -25.94 -5.26
CA GLN A 19 -30.15 -26.50 -6.42
C GLN A 19 -29.80 -25.76 -7.73
N ILE A 20 -28.56 -25.34 -7.89
CA ILE A 20 -28.05 -24.62 -9.08
C ILE A 20 -27.17 -25.54 -9.93
N GLY A 21 -27.15 -25.31 -11.24
CA GLY A 21 -26.26 -26.04 -12.13
C GLY A 21 -24.78 -25.70 -11.92
N ARG A 22 -23.88 -26.65 -12.15
CA ARG A 22 -22.43 -26.43 -12.06
C ARG A 22 -21.93 -25.25 -12.88
N ASN A 23 -22.52 -25.01 -14.04
CA ASN A 23 -22.20 -23.86 -14.90
C ASN A 23 -22.60 -22.53 -14.25
N ALA A 24 -23.79 -22.45 -13.66
CA ALA A 24 -24.26 -21.26 -12.96
C ALA A 24 -23.38 -20.94 -11.75
N LEU A 25 -22.98 -21.95 -10.98
CA LEU A 25 -22.04 -21.75 -9.88
C LEU A 25 -20.67 -21.26 -10.38
N ARG A 26 -20.15 -21.84 -11.47
CA ARG A 26 -18.87 -21.42 -12.06
C ARG A 26 -18.91 -19.98 -12.55
N GLU A 27 -19.99 -19.56 -13.22
CA GLU A 27 -20.14 -18.16 -13.66
C GLU A 27 -20.28 -17.21 -12.47
N ALA A 28 -21.01 -17.57 -11.43
CA ALA A 28 -21.11 -16.78 -10.21
C ALA A 28 -19.75 -16.65 -9.49
N LEU A 29 -18.92 -17.70 -9.46
CA LEU A 29 -17.57 -17.64 -8.90
C LEU A 29 -16.64 -16.78 -9.77
N LYS A 30 -16.70 -16.91 -11.12
CA LYS A 30 -15.95 -16.02 -12.02
C LYS A 30 -16.31 -14.55 -11.84
N ALA A 31 -17.60 -14.22 -11.77
CA ALA A 31 -18.06 -12.87 -11.52
C ALA A 31 -17.53 -12.32 -10.18
N ARG A 32 -17.57 -13.13 -9.12
CA ARG A 32 -17.02 -12.76 -7.81
C ARG A 32 -15.49 -12.63 -7.81
N SER A 33 -14.80 -13.45 -8.59
CA SER A 33 -13.35 -13.34 -8.80
C SER A 33 -13.00 -12.05 -9.56
N LEU A 34 -13.79 -11.72 -10.60
CA LEU A 34 -13.59 -10.51 -11.39
C LEU A 34 -13.71 -9.23 -10.55
N ILE A 35 -14.71 -9.16 -9.65
CA ILE A 35 -14.88 -8.03 -8.73
C ILE A 35 -14.00 -8.15 -7.48
N GLY A 36 -13.14 -9.17 -7.40
CA GLY A 36 -12.14 -9.33 -6.35
C GLY A 36 -12.67 -9.85 -5.01
N LEU A 37 -13.91 -10.34 -4.93
CA LEU A 37 -14.48 -10.92 -3.71
C LEU A 37 -13.81 -12.23 -3.30
N ILE A 38 -13.34 -12.98 -4.28
CA ILE A 38 -12.64 -14.25 -4.08
C ILE A 38 -11.36 -14.28 -4.90
N ARG A 39 -10.42 -15.13 -4.50
CA ARG A 39 -9.23 -15.48 -5.29
C ARG A 39 -9.21 -16.98 -5.52
N GLU A 40 -8.83 -17.38 -6.70
CA GLU A 40 -8.62 -18.78 -7.06
C GLU A 40 -7.13 -19.09 -7.05
N GLU A 41 -6.71 -20.07 -6.28
CA GLU A 41 -5.34 -20.59 -6.29
C GLU A 41 -5.35 -21.98 -6.93
N ARG A 42 -4.63 -22.14 -8.03
CA ARG A 42 -4.57 -23.40 -8.79
C ARG A 42 -4.10 -24.54 -7.89
N GLY A 43 -4.92 -25.58 -7.77
CA GLY A 43 -4.65 -26.74 -6.92
C GLY A 43 -4.90 -26.55 -5.41
N LYS A 44 -5.24 -25.34 -4.95
CA LYS A 44 -5.48 -25.04 -3.54
C LYS A 44 -6.93 -24.68 -3.24
N GLY A 45 -7.68 -24.14 -4.23
CA GLY A 45 -9.09 -23.81 -4.08
C GLY A 45 -9.43 -22.35 -4.24
N THR A 46 -10.66 -22.00 -3.83
CA THR A 46 -11.20 -20.65 -3.87
C THR A 46 -11.30 -20.09 -2.46
N PHE A 47 -10.77 -18.91 -2.24
CA PHE A 47 -10.69 -18.25 -0.95
C PHE A 47 -11.44 -16.91 -0.99
N VAL A 48 -12.15 -16.59 0.09
CA VAL A 48 -12.73 -15.25 0.26
C VAL A 48 -11.62 -14.29 0.64
N ARG A 49 -11.58 -13.14 -0.03
CA ARG A 49 -10.62 -12.07 0.32
C ARG A 49 -11.10 -11.29 1.51
N GLU A 50 -10.20 -10.61 2.20
CA GLU A 50 -10.57 -9.71 3.28
C GLU A 50 -11.44 -8.55 2.76
N ARG A 51 -12.36 -8.08 3.60
CA ARG A 51 -13.36 -7.06 3.22
C ARG A 51 -12.74 -5.74 2.72
N SER A 52 -11.53 -5.43 3.16
CA SER A 52 -10.76 -4.26 2.73
C SER A 52 -10.33 -4.32 1.27
N GLU A 53 -10.11 -5.51 0.71
CA GLU A 53 -9.67 -5.69 -0.67
C GLU A 53 -10.82 -5.54 -1.70
N PHE A 54 -12.09 -5.73 -1.29
CA PHE A 54 -13.24 -5.74 -2.20
C PHE A 54 -13.59 -4.37 -2.79
N LEU A 55 -13.42 -3.33 -2.02
CA LEU A 55 -13.93 -2.01 -2.36
C LEU A 55 -12.97 -1.21 -3.23
N ILE A 56 -11.71 -1.63 -3.28
CA ILE A 56 -10.64 -0.91 -3.97
C ILE A 56 -10.42 -1.47 -5.37
N ARG A 57 -10.59 -2.76 -5.57
CA ARG A 57 -10.31 -3.40 -6.86
C ARG A 57 -11.14 -2.91 -8.04
N PRO A 58 -12.46 -2.67 -7.92
CA PRO A 58 -13.23 -2.07 -9.02
C PRO A 58 -12.81 -0.62 -9.35
N LEU A 59 -12.34 0.14 -8.34
CA LEU A 59 -11.77 1.46 -8.56
C LEU A 59 -10.38 1.39 -9.21
N LEU A 60 -9.63 0.33 -8.93
CA LEU A 60 -8.29 0.08 -9.51
C LEU A 60 -8.37 -0.48 -10.93
N PHE A 61 -9.45 -1.20 -11.27
CA PHE A 61 -9.63 -1.78 -12.60
C PHE A 61 -9.76 -0.65 -13.64
N GLY A 62 -8.71 -0.48 -14.43
CA GLY A 62 -8.57 0.63 -15.37
C GLY A 62 -7.62 1.75 -14.92
N LEU A 63 -7.56 2.10 -13.63
CA LEU A 63 -6.57 3.06 -13.14
C LEU A 63 -5.14 2.50 -13.17
N GLU A 64 -4.98 1.19 -13.03
CA GLU A 64 -3.69 0.53 -13.04
C GLU A 64 -2.97 0.60 -14.39
N GLU A 65 -3.71 0.66 -15.49
CA GLU A 65 -3.13 0.79 -16.84
C GLU A 65 -2.90 2.25 -17.26
N GLU A 66 -3.69 3.18 -16.72
CA GLU A 66 -3.70 4.59 -17.12
C GLU A 66 -3.04 5.53 -16.09
N CYS A 67 -2.78 5.06 -14.86
CA CYS A 67 -2.21 5.90 -13.82
C CYS A 67 -0.77 6.27 -14.14
N LYS A 68 -0.56 7.51 -14.54
CA LYS A 68 0.77 8.07 -14.73
C LYS A 68 1.41 8.35 -13.38
N LEU A 69 2.72 8.11 -13.28
CA LEU A 69 3.50 8.38 -12.06
C LEU A 69 3.27 9.80 -11.53
N GLN A 70 3.16 10.78 -12.42
CA GLN A 70 2.88 12.16 -12.05
C GLN A 70 1.55 12.33 -11.30
N ALA A 71 0.47 11.69 -11.80
CA ALA A 71 -0.83 11.74 -11.15
C ALA A 71 -0.80 11.07 -9.76
N LEU A 72 -0.05 9.97 -9.61
CA LEU A 72 0.15 9.33 -8.31
C LEU A 72 0.88 10.25 -7.33
N ILE A 73 1.92 10.95 -7.77
CA ILE A 73 2.67 11.91 -6.97
C ILE A 73 1.75 13.05 -6.49
N GLU A 74 0.96 13.62 -7.39
CA GLU A 74 0.02 14.72 -7.07
C GLU A 74 -0.99 14.31 -6.01
N VAL A 75 -1.56 13.14 -6.18
CA VAL A 75 -2.55 12.60 -5.26
C VAL A 75 -1.94 12.29 -3.89
N ARG A 76 -0.73 11.73 -3.81
CA ARG A 76 0.00 11.54 -2.56
C ARG A 76 0.19 12.87 -1.82
N GLN A 77 0.62 13.91 -2.53
CA GLN A 77 0.83 15.24 -1.94
C GLN A 77 -0.45 15.85 -1.36
N LEU A 78 -1.61 15.58 -1.96
CA LEU A 78 -2.89 16.08 -1.46
C LEU A 78 -3.37 15.33 -0.22
N ILE A 79 -3.21 14.02 -0.18
CA ILE A 79 -3.85 13.17 0.82
C ILE A 79 -2.92 12.82 1.97
N GLU A 80 -1.66 12.43 1.70
CA GLU A 80 -0.75 12.00 2.77
C GLU A 80 -0.34 13.15 3.68
N VAL A 81 -0.33 14.38 3.18
CA VAL A 81 -0.12 15.59 4.00
C VAL A 81 -1.21 15.70 5.06
N GLU A 82 -2.48 15.58 4.68
CA GLU A 82 -3.58 15.63 5.62
C GLU A 82 -3.61 14.40 6.55
N LEU A 83 -3.26 13.22 6.04
CA LEU A 83 -3.15 12.01 6.86
C LEU A 83 -2.10 12.16 7.96
N ALA A 84 -0.94 12.77 7.68
CA ALA A 84 0.07 13.02 8.69
C ALA A 84 -0.41 13.98 9.79
N GLY A 85 -1.11 15.03 9.41
CA GLY A 85 -1.73 15.95 10.37
C GLY A 85 -2.78 15.27 11.25
N LEU A 86 -3.66 14.49 10.63
CA LEU A 86 -4.70 13.73 11.35
C LEU A 86 -4.10 12.63 12.25
N ALA A 87 -3.02 11.98 11.81
CA ALA A 87 -2.30 11.01 12.63
C ALA A 87 -1.71 11.65 13.89
N ALA A 88 -1.18 12.87 13.78
CA ALA A 88 -0.69 13.63 14.93
C ALA A 88 -1.82 14.02 15.91
N GLU A 89 -3.02 14.29 15.39
CA GLU A 89 -4.18 14.69 16.20
C GLU A 89 -4.88 13.49 16.87
N ARG A 90 -4.82 12.30 16.28
CA ARG A 90 -5.71 11.17 16.61
C ARG A 90 -4.98 9.87 16.93
N GLY A 91 -3.73 9.75 16.52
CA GLY A 91 -2.93 8.53 16.70
C GLY A 91 -2.73 8.23 18.18
N GLY A 92 -3.10 7.01 18.58
CA GLY A 92 -2.85 6.50 19.92
C GLY A 92 -1.48 5.81 20.01
N GLU A 93 -1.16 5.34 21.21
CA GLU A 93 0.12 4.65 21.48
C GLU A 93 0.35 3.41 20.57
N PRO A 94 -0.67 2.58 20.24
CA PRO A 94 -0.48 1.44 19.34
C PRO A 94 -0.08 1.86 17.92
N GLU A 95 -0.70 2.92 17.38
CA GLU A 95 -0.41 3.44 16.04
C GLU A 95 0.99 4.09 16.00
N ILE A 96 1.35 4.87 17.02
CA ILE A 96 2.69 5.47 17.13
C ILE A 96 3.77 4.38 17.18
N LYS A 97 3.55 3.30 17.93
CA LYS A 97 4.47 2.13 17.93
C LYS A 97 4.56 1.46 16.55
N SER A 98 3.44 1.38 15.83
CA SER A 98 3.42 0.80 14.48
C SER A 98 4.23 1.66 13.49
N ILE A 99 4.09 2.98 13.55
CA ILE A 99 4.89 3.90 12.71
C ILE A 99 6.38 3.80 13.05
N ALA A 100 6.73 3.80 14.35
CA ALA A 100 8.10 3.64 14.82
C ALA A 100 8.74 2.35 14.32
N LEU A 101 8.01 1.23 14.35
CA LEU A 101 8.50 -0.07 13.87
C LEU A 101 8.96 -0.02 12.41
N TRP A 102 8.19 0.64 11.54
CA TRP A 102 8.57 0.77 10.14
C TRP A 102 9.73 1.72 9.91
N LEU A 103 9.82 2.80 10.71
CA LEU A 103 10.96 3.71 10.69
C LEU A 103 12.25 3.02 11.12
N ASP A 104 12.24 2.29 12.24
CA ASP A 104 13.39 1.50 12.72
C ASP A 104 13.83 0.47 11.66
N ARG A 105 12.86 -0.13 10.96
CA ARG A 105 13.15 -1.06 9.88
C ARG A 105 13.83 -0.38 8.70
N MET A 106 13.40 0.83 8.33
CA MET A 106 14.06 1.63 7.29
C MET A 106 15.49 1.99 7.68
N ASP A 107 15.75 2.40 8.93
CA ASP A 107 17.10 2.67 9.45
C ASP A 107 18.03 1.47 9.27
N ASN A 108 17.56 0.29 9.68
CA ASN A 108 18.34 -0.96 9.57
C ASN A 108 18.60 -1.34 8.10
N LEU A 109 17.61 -1.22 7.24
CA LEU A 109 17.73 -1.58 5.82
C LEU A 109 18.60 -0.61 5.04
N ALA A 110 18.60 0.68 5.41
CA ALA A 110 19.48 1.69 4.84
C ALA A 110 20.96 1.41 5.16
N GLN A 111 21.27 0.95 6.38
CA GLN A 111 22.62 0.55 6.79
C GLN A 111 23.11 -0.71 6.06
N LEU A 112 22.19 -1.61 5.72
CA LEU A 112 22.48 -2.87 5.03
C LEU A 112 22.46 -2.74 3.49
N GLU A 113 22.20 -1.56 2.97
CA GLU A 113 22.05 -1.27 1.53
C GLU A 113 20.99 -2.14 0.83
N ARG A 114 19.96 -2.57 1.59
CA ARG A 114 18.87 -3.43 1.10
C ARG A 114 17.72 -2.59 0.53
N SER A 115 17.92 -2.08 -0.66
CA SER A 115 17.06 -1.06 -1.27
C SER A 115 15.61 -1.51 -1.54
N ASN A 116 15.36 -2.75 -1.93
CA ASN A 116 14.01 -3.25 -2.19
C ASN A 116 13.19 -3.38 -0.92
N GLU A 117 13.82 -3.92 0.14
CA GLU A 117 13.18 -4.02 1.43
C GLU A 117 12.99 -2.64 2.07
N TYR A 118 13.93 -1.70 1.83
CA TYR A 118 13.78 -0.31 2.26
C TYR A 118 12.54 0.32 1.63
N LEU A 119 12.36 0.21 0.31
CA LEU A 119 11.18 0.73 -0.37
C LEU A 119 9.88 0.13 0.17
N THR A 120 9.89 -1.17 0.48
CA THR A 120 8.74 -1.82 1.12
C THR A 120 8.46 -1.23 2.50
N ALA A 121 9.50 -1.01 3.31
CA ALA A 121 9.35 -0.41 4.64
C ALA A 121 8.88 1.05 4.58
N ASP A 122 9.34 1.82 3.59
CA ASP A 122 8.90 3.19 3.30
C ASP A 122 7.39 3.24 2.99
N ILE A 123 6.93 2.37 2.10
CA ILE A 123 5.51 2.27 1.76
C ILE A 123 4.66 1.89 2.99
N GLU A 124 5.14 0.97 3.81
CA GLU A 124 4.44 0.55 5.02
C GLU A 124 4.45 1.63 6.11
N PHE A 125 5.50 2.45 6.20
CA PHE A 125 5.55 3.62 7.07
C PHE A 125 4.44 4.63 6.72
N HIS A 126 4.32 5.01 5.44
CA HIS A 126 3.24 5.88 4.96
C HIS A 126 1.86 5.28 5.20
N PHE A 127 1.72 3.97 5.03
CA PHE A 127 0.46 3.28 5.29
C PHE A 127 0.11 3.25 6.78
N ALA A 128 1.09 3.07 7.68
CA ALA A 128 0.88 3.13 9.12
C ALA A 128 0.39 4.52 9.56
N ILE A 129 0.93 5.60 8.97
CA ILE A 129 0.44 6.97 9.19
C ILE A 129 -1.03 7.09 8.73
N ALA A 130 -1.39 6.53 7.58
CA ALA A 130 -2.76 6.55 7.08
C ALA A 130 -3.74 5.82 8.01
N LEU A 131 -3.32 4.75 8.67
CA LEU A 131 -4.12 4.05 9.67
C LEU A 131 -4.28 4.89 10.96
N ALA A 132 -3.21 5.55 11.40
CA ALA A 132 -3.19 6.40 12.60
C ALA A 132 -4.11 7.64 12.48
N ALA A 133 -4.49 8.03 11.27
CA ALA A 133 -5.45 9.12 11.03
C ALA A 133 -6.88 8.79 11.48
N HIS A 134 -7.19 7.54 11.84
CA HIS A 134 -8.52 7.06 12.28
C HIS A 134 -9.67 7.51 11.37
N ASN A 135 -9.44 7.49 10.06
CA ASN A 135 -10.44 7.78 9.05
C ASN A 135 -10.51 6.61 8.06
N ALA A 136 -11.54 5.77 8.21
CA ALA A 136 -11.69 4.54 7.43
C ALA A 136 -11.72 4.77 5.91
N LEU A 137 -12.19 5.92 5.43
CA LEU A 137 -12.21 6.24 4.00
C LEU A 137 -10.81 6.62 3.51
N LEU A 138 -10.11 7.47 4.25
CA LEU A 138 -8.74 7.88 3.92
C LEU A 138 -7.75 6.72 4.05
N SER A 139 -7.94 5.82 5.03
CA SER A 139 -7.11 4.61 5.15
C SER A 139 -7.26 3.67 3.94
N ARG A 140 -8.46 3.57 3.37
CA ARG A 140 -8.67 2.83 2.11
C ARG A 140 -7.93 3.47 0.95
N TYR A 141 -7.87 4.77 0.95
CA TYR A 141 -7.09 5.51 -0.02
C TYR A 141 -5.58 5.23 0.14
N GLY A 142 -5.08 5.19 1.37
CA GLY A 142 -3.72 4.74 1.67
C GLY A 142 -3.42 3.34 1.13
N THR A 143 -4.38 2.41 1.23
CA THR A 143 -4.26 1.07 0.62
C THR A 143 -4.15 1.13 -0.91
N LEU A 144 -4.88 2.03 -1.55
CA LEU A 144 -4.83 2.24 -2.99
C LEU A 144 -3.46 2.75 -3.43
N THR A 145 -2.96 3.81 -2.81
CA THR A 145 -1.65 4.40 -3.12
C THR A 145 -0.53 3.40 -2.89
N ARG A 146 -0.57 2.64 -1.79
CA ARG A 146 0.36 1.54 -1.51
C ARG A 146 0.45 0.53 -2.65
N ASN A 147 -0.69 0.04 -3.13
CA ASN A 147 -0.74 -0.94 -4.23
C ASN A 147 -0.21 -0.35 -5.55
N LEU A 148 -0.53 0.90 -5.85
CA LEU A 148 -0.03 1.59 -7.05
C LEU A 148 1.48 1.82 -6.99
N ILE A 149 2.03 2.19 -5.83
CA ILE A 149 3.47 2.37 -5.67
C ILE A 149 4.20 1.04 -5.89
N HIS A 150 3.73 -0.05 -5.28
CA HIS A 150 4.32 -1.38 -5.51
C HIS A 150 4.31 -1.81 -7.00
N LYS A 151 3.33 -1.37 -7.76
CA LYS A 151 3.28 -1.64 -9.20
C LYS A 151 4.32 -0.82 -9.98
N TRP A 152 4.50 0.45 -9.62
CA TRP A 152 5.46 1.35 -10.29
C TRP A 152 6.91 1.02 -9.96
N PHE A 153 7.15 0.49 -8.77
CA PHE A 153 8.47 0.08 -8.30
C PHE A 153 8.49 -1.44 -8.07
N PRO A 154 8.40 -2.24 -9.14
CA PRO A 154 8.59 -3.67 -9.01
C PRO A 154 9.98 -3.92 -8.45
N SER A 155 10.12 -4.96 -7.64
CA SER A 155 11.36 -5.39 -7.00
C SER A 155 12.46 -5.64 -8.05
N GLN A 156 13.17 -4.58 -8.43
CA GLN A 156 14.40 -4.67 -9.21
C GLN A 156 15.55 -4.64 -8.22
N ASP A 157 16.40 -5.64 -8.29
CA ASP A 157 17.53 -5.86 -7.36
C ASP A 157 18.57 -4.73 -7.29
N SER A 158 18.38 -3.65 -8.05
CA SER A 158 19.33 -2.55 -8.20
C SER A 158 18.74 -1.15 -8.03
N PHE A 159 17.45 -1.00 -7.66
CA PHE A 159 16.89 0.34 -7.46
C PHE A 159 17.25 0.86 -6.07
N TYR A 160 18.24 1.73 -6.00
CA TYR A 160 18.56 2.48 -4.78
C TYR A 160 17.84 3.84 -4.82
N PRO A 161 16.95 4.14 -3.85
CA PRO A 161 16.22 5.40 -3.84
C PRO A 161 17.18 6.59 -3.84
N PRO A 162 17.07 7.52 -4.82
CA PRO A 162 17.97 8.67 -4.84
C PRO A 162 17.79 9.51 -3.59
N GLY A 163 18.89 9.88 -2.93
CA GLY A 163 18.87 10.65 -1.69
C GLY A 163 18.29 9.90 -0.49
N LEU A 164 18.52 8.59 -0.40
CA LEU A 164 17.98 7.72 0.65
C LEU A 164 18.24 8.29 2.06
N GLN A 165 19.45 8.71 2.38
CA GLN A 165 19.79 9.26 3.69
C GLN A 165 19.04 10.56 4.01
N GLN A 166 18.84 11.43 2.99
CA GLN A 166 18.03 12.63 3.14
C GLN A 166 16.55 12.25 3.37
N GLY A 167 16.01 11.31 2.59
CA GLY A 167 14.65 10.83 2.74
C GLY A 167 14.41 10.22 4.12
N LEU A 168 15.36 9.45 4.62
CA LEU A 168 15.29 8.85 5.96
C LEU A 168 15.27 9.91 7.08
N GLY A 169 16.09 10.95 6.98
CA GLY A 169 16.02 12.09 7.89
C GLY A 169 14.65 12.80 7.86
N GLU A 170 14.09 12.97 6.68
CA GLU A 170 12.73 13.53 6.50
C GLU A 170 11.65 12.66 7.17
N HIS A 171 11.76 11.33 7.12
CA HIS A 171 10.83 10.41 7.82
C HIS A 171 10.93 10.52 9.33
N HIS A 172 12.13 10.68 9.90
CA HIS A 172 12.31 10.92 11.33
C HIS A 172 11.61 12.22 11.76
N GLU A 173 11.73 13.30 11.01
CA GLU A 173 11.06 14.57 11.34
C GLU A 173 9.53 14.44 11.30
N ILE A 174 8.98 13.73 10.30
CA ILE A 174 7.54 13.42 10.24
C ILE A 174 7.11 12.63 11.47
N PHE A 175 7.83 11.56 11.80
CA PHE A 175 7.51 10.71 12.95
C PHE A 175 7.54 11.50 14.26
N GLU A 176 8.56 12.31 14.50
CA GLU A 176 8.67 13.14 15.70
C GLU A 176 7.52 14.17 15.81
N ALA A 177 7.10 14.76 14.69
CA ALA A 177 5.97 15.67 14.68
C ALA A 177 4.66 14.92 15.01
N ILE A 178 4.43 13.73 14.46
CA ILE A 178 3.25 12.89 14.75
C ILE A 178 3.27 12.45 16.21
N ARG A 179 4.37 11.89 16.69
CA ARG A 179 4.54 11.43 18.08
C ARG A 179 4.30 12.55 19.09
N GLY A 180 4.70 13.76 18.74
CA GLY A 180 4.53 14.95 19.58
C GLY A 180 3.15 15.60 19.47
N GLY A 181 2.21 15.07 18.70
CA GLY A 181 0.87 15.66 18.49
C GLY A 181 0.91 16.99 17.71
N ARG A 182 2.02 17.30 17.01
CA ARG A 182 2.23 18.58 16.32
C ARG A 182 1.73 18.52 14.88
N SER A 183 0.38 18.62 14.72
CA SER A 183 -0.29 18.37 13.46
C SER A 183 0.12 19.33 12.32
N VAL A 184 0.39 20.59 12.62
CA VAL A 184 0.85 21.58 11.62
C VAL A 184 2.25 21.24 11.11
N GLU A 185 3.15 20.82 12.02
CA GLU A 185 4.50 20.38 11.66
C GLU A 185 4.45 19.08 10.86
N ALA A 186 3.64 18.11 11.28
CA ALA A 186 3.48 16.85 10.57
C ALA A 186 3.03 17.06 9.11
N ARG A 187 2.07 17.96 8.87
CA ARG A 187 1.65 18.35 7.51
C ARG A 187 2.78 19.00 6.72
N ARG A 188 3.50 19.93 7.34
CA ARG A 188 4.62 20.64 6.70
C ARG A 188 5.73 19.68 6.29
N ASP A 189 6.12 18.79 7.20
CA ASP A 189 7.24 17.88 7.02
C ASP A 189 6.89 16.77 6.01
N MET A 190 5.68 16.22 6.05
CA MET A 190 5.18 15.31 5.03
C MET A 190 5.15 15.97 3.64
N LYS A 191 4.67 17.20 3.53
CA LYS A 191 4.67 17.93 2.25
C LYS A 191 6.09 18.10 1.70
N ARG A 192 7.02 18.53 2.55
CA ARG A 192 8.44 18.69 2.17
C ARG A 192 9.03 17.38 1.68
N HIS A 193 8.80 16.28 2.41
CA HIS A 193 9.26 14.95 2.06
C HIS A 193 8.72 14.49 0.70
N LEU A 194 7.41 14.56 0.47
CA LEU A 194 6.78 14.09 -0.78
C LEU A 194 7.24 14.91 -2.00
N VAL A 195 7.39 16.22 -1.86
CA VAL A 195 7.92 17.08 -2.93
C VAL A 195 9.39 16.76 -3.21
N GLY A 196 10.21 16.61 -2.15
CA GLY A 196 11.63 16.28 -2.28
C GLY A 196 11.83 14.91 -2.92
N SER A 197 11.11 13.90 -2.47
CA SER A 197 11.14 12.53 -3.00
C SER A 197 10.75 12.50 -4.48
N ALA A 198 9.65 13.19 -4.85
CA ALA A 198 9.21 13.28 -6.24
C ALA A 198 10.28 13.94 -7.14
N ASN A 199 10.89 15.03 -6.70
CA ASN A 199 11.92 15.72 -7.47
C ASN A 199 13.17 14.83 -7.68
N ARG A 200 13.60 14.12 -6.64
CA ARG A 200 14.72 13.16 -6.71
C ARG A 200 14.43 12.02 -7.69
N LEU A 201 13.23 11.47 -7.63
CA LEU A 201 12.79 10.40 -8.52
C LEU A 201 12.75 10.84 -9.99
N LEU A 202 12.09 11.99 -10.27
CA LEU A 202 11.98 12.51 -11.63
C LEU A 202 13.33 12.91 -12.23
N ALA A 203 14.25 13.41 -11.44
CA ALA A 203 15.62 13.69 -11.88
C ALA A 203 16.36 12.40 -12.31
N THR A 204 16.19 11.31 -11.55
CA THR A 204 16.81 10.01 -11.88
C THR A 204 16.25 9.42 -13.18
N ILE A 205 14.94 9.51 -13.41
CA ILE A 205 14.31 9.02 -14.65
C ILE A 205 14.86 9.79 -15.85
N ARG A 206 14.92 11.13 -15.80
CA ARG A 206 15.45 11.95 -16.88
C ARG A 206 16.90 11.65 -17.20
N SER A 207 17.75 11.48 -16.18
CA SER A 207 19.16 11.14 -16.38
C SER A 207 19.38 9.71 -16.91
N GLY A 208 18.42 8.81 -16.72
CA GLY A 208 18.41 7.47 -17.32
C GLY A 208 18.04 7.48 -18.80
N GLU A 209 17.07 8.31 -19.19
CA GLU A 209 16.65 8.46 -20.60
C GLU A 209 17.72 9.12 -21.47
N GLU A 210 18.57 10.00 -20.92
CA GLU A 210 19.67 10.65 -21.64
C GLU A 210 20.87 9.72 -21.91
N ARG A 211 20.94 8.54 -21.27
CA ARG A 211 22.05 7.58 -21.38
C ARG A 211 21.73 6.34 -22.21
N GLY A 212 20.50 6.18 -22.67
CA GLY A 212 20.02 5.05 -23.48
C GLY A 212 19.73 5.45 -24.91
#